data_4ada7401c31a3d18f59f152c405755d0
#
_entry.id   4ada7401c31a3d18f59f152c405755d0
#
_cell.length_a   1.000
_cell.length_b   1.000
_cell.length_c   1.000
_cell.angle_alpha   90.00
_cell.angle_beta   90.00
_cell.angle_gamma   90.00
#
_symmetry.space_group_name_H-M   'P 1'
#
loop_
_entity.id
_entity.type
_entity.pdbx_description
1 polymer ?
#
loop_
_entity_poly.entity_id
_entity_poly.type
_entity_poly.pdbx_seq_one_letter_code
_entity_poly.pdbx_strand_id
1 'polypeptide(L)'
;MDKNDNLAQFCYEKLREGIIKGDFLPEEKLKIEKLKAYTGTGPTPIREALSRLAETGLVIAEPNRGFFIKPVSIEEVQDIYSTFLKIELLAIEQ
;
A
#
# COMPACT_ATOMS: atom_id res chain seq x y z
N MET A 1 8.00 4.56 23.46
CA MET A 1 7.78 3.75 22.25
C MET A 1 9.01 2.94 21.92
N ASP A 2 8.80 1.69 21.59
CA ASP A 2 9.87 0.80 21.21
C ASP A 2 10.41 1.19 19.82
N LYS A 3 11.71 0.97 19.60
CA LYS A 3 12.34 1.21 18.30
C LYS A 3 11.65 0.43 17.17
N ASN A 4 11.18 -0.79 17.48
CA ASN A 4 10.50 -1.62 16.51
C ASN A 4 9.18 -1.00 16.03
N ASP A 5 8.45 -0.36 16.93
CA ASP A 5 7.20 0.32 16.57
C ASP A 5 7.46 1.51 15.64
N ASN A 6 8.52 2.26 15.89
CA ASN A 6 8.89 3.40 15.05
C ASN A 6 9.33 2.94 13.66
N LEU A 7 10.10 1.84 13.61
CA LEU A 7 10.53 1.29 12.32
C LEU A 7 9.37 0.69 11.54
N ALA A 8 8.44 0.02 12.23
CA ALA A 8 7.26 -0.54 11.58
C ALA A 8 6.38 0.58 11.00
N GLN A 9 6.22 1.67 11.73
CA GLN A 9 5.46 2.81 11.25
C GLN A 9 6.14 3.47 10.06
N PHE A 10 7.46 3.61 10.10
CA PHE A 10 8.23 4.14 8.98
C PHE A 10 8.06 3.27 7.73
N CYS A 11 8.18 1.94 7.90
CA CYS A 11 7.99 1.00 6.80
C CYS A 11 6.58 1.08 6.24
N TYR A 12 5.58 1.15 7.12
CA TYR A 12 4.17 1.26 6.71
C TYR A 12 3.96 2.47 5.82
N GLU A 13 4.42 3.64 6.26
CA GLU A 13 4.24 4.87 5.52
C GLU A 13 4.97 4.85 4.19
N LYS A 14 6.20 4.36 4.19
CA LYS A 14 7.01 4.31 2.98
C LYS A 14 6.44 3.34 1.95
N LEU A 15 6.02 2.16 2.39
CA LEU A 15 5.42 1.17 1.51
C LEU A 15 4.05 1.63 1.00
N ARG A 16 3.25 2.20 1.88
CA ARG A 16 1.94 2.73 1.49
C ARG A 16 2.09 3.81 0.42
N GLU A 17 3.00 4.74 0.63
CA GLU A 17 3.27 5.79 -0.35
C GLU A 17 3.73 5.22 -1.68
N GLY A 18 4.63 4.24 -1.65
CA GLY A 18 5.12 3.60 -2.87
C GLY A 18 4.04 2.85 -3.63
N ILE A 19 3.14 2.18 -2.91
CA ILE A 19 2.03 1.47 -3.53
C ILE A 19 1.08 2.45 -4.20
N ILE A 20 0.75 3.53 -3.52
CA ILE A 20 -0.16 4.55 -4.06
C ILE A 20 0.46 5.26 -5.26
N LYS A 21 1.76 5.54 -5.21
CA LYS A 21 2.48 6.18 -6.32
C LYS A 21 2.66 5.28 -7.54
N GLY A 22 2.52 3.96 -7.37
CA GLY A 22 2.72 3.04 -8.45
C GLY A 22 4.14 2.49 -8.59
N ASP A 23 4.93 2.56 -7.52
CA ASP A 23 6.28 1.97 -7.51
C ASP A 23 6.25 0.45 -7.56
N PHE A 24 5.11 -0.15 -7.27
CA PHE A 24 4.90 -1.59 -7.30
C PHE A 24 3.83 -1.94 -8.32
N LEU A 25 4.02 -3.04 -9.03
CA LEU A 25 3.06 -3.48 -10.04
C LEU A 25 1.86 -4.17 -9.39
N PRO A 26 0.66 -4.08 -9.99
CA PRO A 26 -0.49 -4.85 -9.51
C PRO A 26 -0.16 -6.33 -9.46
N GLU A 27 -0.59 -6.99 -8.40
CA GLU A 27 -0.35 -8.43 -8.16
C GLU A 27 1.12 -8.79 -7.93
N GLU A 28 2.01 -7.79 -7.84
CA GLU A 28 3.42 -8.06 -7.56
C GLU A 28 3.59 -8.65 -6.16
N LYS A 29 4.42 -9.70 -6.07
CA LYS A 29 4.78 -10.27 -4.78
C LYS A 29 5.76 -9.36 -4.06
N LEU A 30 5.47 -9.04 -2.80
CA LEU A 30 6.32 -8.17 -1.99
C LEU A 30 7.36 -9.00 -1.26
N LYS A 31 8.52 -9.19 -1.88
CA LYS A 31 9.59 -9.98 -1.31
C LYS A 31 10.35 -9.20 -0.26
N ILE A 32 10.56 -9.81 0.89
CA ILE A 32 11.23 -9.15 2.03
C ILE A 32 12.62 -8.63 1.61
N GLU A 33 13.38 -9.39 0.85
CA GLU A 33 14.72 -8.96 0.44
C GLU A 33 14.71 -7.68 -0.39
N LYS A 34 13.73 -7.56 -1.27
CA LYS A 34 13.56 -6.33 -2.05
C LYS A 34 13.14 -5.16 -1.15
N LEU A 35 12.27 -5.42 -0.19
CA LEU A 35 11.78 -4.39 0.70
C LEU A 35 12.81 -3.92 1.71
N LYS A 36 13.76 -4.77 2.07
CA LYS A 36 14.88 -4.36 2.92
C LYS A 36 15.69 -3.25 2.24
N ALA A 37 15.96 -3.41 0.97
CA ALA A 37 16.66 -2.37 0.20
C ALA A 37 15.80 -1.12 0.06
N TYR A 38 14.51 -1.30 -0.16
CA TYR A 38 13.58 -0.18 -0.36
C TYR A 38 13.40 0.66 0.92
N THR A 39 13.27 0.00 2.06
CA THR A 39 13.01 0.69 3.34
C THR A 39 14.27 0.98 4.15
N GLY A 40 15.35 0.25 3.90
CA GLY A 40 16.55 0.37 4.71
C GLY A 40 16.43 -0.25 6.09
N THR A 41 15.47 -1.15 6.28
CA THR A 41 15.22 -1.78 7.57
C THR A 41 15.31 -3.30 7.47
N GLY A 42 15.25 -3.98 8.62
CA GLY A 42 15.26 -5.43 8.67
C GLY A 42 13.86 -6.03 8.43
N PRO A 43 13.78 -7.38 8.45
CA PRO A 43 12.53 -8.06 8.08
C PRO A 43 11.39 -7.90 9.10
N THR A 44 11.68 -7.75 10.38
CA THR A 44 10.63 -7.67 11.41
C THR A 44 9.72 -6.46 11.23
N PRO A 45 10.23 -5.23 11.12
CA PRO A 45 9.36 -4.09 10.89
C PRO A 45 8.65 -4.13 9.53
N ILE A 46 9.28 -4.73 8.52
CA ILE A 46 8.65 -4.89 7.21
C ILE A 46 7.45 -5.81 7.30
N ARG A 47 7.59 -6.98 7.96
CA ARG A 47 6.46 -7.90 8.11
C ARG A 47 5.31 -7.29 8.87
N GLU A 48 5.61 -6.54 9.92
CA GLU A 48 4.58 -5.85 10.69
C GLU A 48 3.87 -4.81 9.83
N ALA A 49 4.64 -4.05 9.05
CA ALA A 49 4.06 -3.06 8.14
C ALA A 49 3.17 -3.70 7.08
N LEU A 50 3.61 -4.84 6.52
CA LEU A 50 2.81 -5.57 5.54
C LEU A 50 1.51 -6.08 6.12
N SER A 51 1.54 -6.55 7.38
CA SER A 51 0.32 -6.98 8.06
C SER A 51 -0.66 -5.84 8.23
N ARG A 52 -0.18 -4.66 8.57
CA ARG A 52 -1.02 -3.47 8.68
C ARG A 52 -1.59 -3.05 7.33
N LEU A 53 -0.78 -3.15 6.27
CA LEU A 53 -1.24 -2.84 4.91
C LEU A 53 -2.30 -3.83 4.45
N ALA A 54 -2.18 -5.09 4.85
CA ALA A 54 -3.20 -6.11 4.54
C ALA A 54 -4.52 -5.76 5.22
N GLU A 55 -4.48 -5.25 6.44
CA GLU A 55 -5.70 -4.82 7.14
C GLU A 55 -6.39 -3.66 6.44
N THR A 56 -5.62 -2.77 5.82
CA THR A 56 -6.19 -1.63 5.09
C THR A 56 -6.65 -1.98 3.68
N GLY A 57 -6.33 -3.17 3.20
CA GLY A 57 -6.75 -3.64 1.89
C GLY A 57 -5.85 -3.27 0.73
N LEU A 58 -4.70 -2.62 0.99
CA LEU A 58 -3.74 -2.30 -0.07
C LEU A 58 -2.91 -3.50 -0.49
N VAL A 59 -2.77 -4.46 0.39
CA VAL A 59 -1.96 -5.65 0.20
C VAL A 59 -2.80 -6.87 0.57
N ILE A 60 -2.59 -7.96 -0.12
CA ILE A 60 -3.26 -9.23 0.16
C ILE A 60 -2.25 -10.18 0.81
N ALA A 61 -2.61 -10.71 1.99
CA ALA A 61 -1.82 -11.73 2.67
C ALA A 61 -2.36 -13.10 2.26
N GLU A 62 -1.52 -13.91 1.62
CA GLU A 62 -1.89 -15.27 1.26
C GLU A 62 -1.13 -16.25 2.14
N PRO A 63 -1.82 -17.16 2.84
CA PRO A 63 -1.14 -18.14 3.71
C PRO A 63 -0.09 -18.93 2.94
N ASN A 64 1.10 -19.04 3.51
CA ASN A 64 2.22 -19.79 2.95
C ASN A 64 2.75 -19.28 1.61
N ARG A 65 2.22 -18.16 1.09
CA ARG A 65 2.68 -17.60 -0.18
C ARG A 65 3.23 -16.18 -0.03
N GLY A 66 2.84 -15.46 1.01
CA GLY A 66 3.36 -14.14 1.31
C GLY A 66 2.37 -13.02 1.05
N PHE A 67 2.90 -11.84 0.75
CA PHE A 67 2.11 -10.63 0.54
C PHE A 67 2.18 -10.21 -0.92
N PHE A 68 1.06 -9.73 -1.43
CA PHE A 68 0.94 -9.31 -2.83
C PHE A 68 0.22 -7.98 -2.92
N ILE A 69 0.56 -7.18 -3.91
CA ILE A 69 -0.16 -5.94 -4.19
C ILE A 69 -1.57 -6.31 -4.64
N LYS A 70 -2.57 -5.66 -4.04
CA LYS A 70 -3.96 -5.90 -4.42
C LYS A 70 -4.19 -5.38 -5.83
N PRO A 71 -4.75 -6.20 -6.73
CA PRO A 71 -5.10 -5.70 -8.06
C PRO A 71 -6.21 -4.67 -7.96
N VAL A 72 -6.12 -3.59 -8.75
CA VAL A 72 -7.14 -2.55 -8.78
C VAL A 72 -8.17 -2.92 -9.84
N SER A 73 -9.44 -3.01 -9.43
CA SER A 73 -10.49 -3.31 -10.38
C SER A 73 -10.86 -2.06 -11.17
N ILE A 74 -11.30 -2.26 -12.41
CA ILE A 74 -11.74 -1.15 -13.25
C ILE A 74 -12.92 -0.43 -12.62
N GLU A 75 -13.80 -1.18 -11.96
CA GLU A 75 -14.96 -0.60 -11.27
C GLU A 75 -14.56 0.35 -10.14
N GLU A 76 -13.57 -0.04 -9.34
CA GLU A 76 -13.07 0.80 -8.26
C GLU A 76 -12.49 2.10 -8.79
N VAL A 77 -11.72 2.03 -9.87
CA VAL A 77 -11.12 3.20 -10.50
C VAL A 77 -12.21 4.12 -11.05
N GLN A 78 -13.20 3.56 -11.72
CA GLN A 78 -14.30 4.34 -12.29
C GLN A 78 -15.10 5.05 -11.21
N ASP A 79 -15.38 4.38 -10.08
CA ASP A 79 -16.11 5.00 -8.98
C ASP A 79 -15.36 6.18 -8.39
N ILE A 80 -14.07 6.03 -8.14
CA ILE A 80 -13.24 7.10 -7.60
C ILE A 80 -13.21 8.27 -8.56
N TYR A 81 -13.00 8.00 -9.85
CA TYR A 81 -12.91 9.02 -10.88
C TYR A 81 -14.23 9.76 -11.06
N SER A 82 -15.35 9.03 -11.05
CA SER A 82 -16.67 9.64 -11.17
C SER A 82 -16.97 10.58 -10.02
N THR A 83 -16.63 10.18 -8.80
CA THR A 83 -16.81 11.02 -7.61
C THR A 83 -15.99 12.28 -7.71
N PHE A 84 -14.75 12.17 -8.13
CA PHE A 84 -13.85 13.30 -8.30
C PHE A 84 -14.40 14.29 -9.34
N LEU A 85 -14.87 13.80 -10.47
CA LEU A 85 -15.43 14.64 -11.52
C LEU A 85 -16.68 15.38 -11.06
N LYS A 86 -17.53 14.73 -10.30
CA LYS A 86 -18.73 15.39 -9.74
C LYS A 86 -18.38 16.54 -8.83
N ILE A 87 -17.36 16.38 -7.99
CA ILE A 87 -16.89 17.44 -7.11
C ILE A 87 -16.38 18.62 -7.89
N GLU A 88 -15.58 18.38 -8.93
CA GLU A 88 -15.04 19.44 -9.79
C GLU A 88 -16.14 20.21 -10.51
N LEU A 89 -17.12 19.50 -11.04
CA LEU A 89 -18.22 20.14 -11.74
C LEU A 89 -19.02 21.06 -10.82
N LEU A 90 -19.25 20.63 -9.58
CA LEU A 90 -19.95 21.46 -8.60
C LEU A 90 -19.16 22.72 -8.27
N ALA A 91 -17.85 22.59 -8.16
CA ALA A 91 -16.99 23.74 -7.89
C ALA A 91 -17.00 24.75 -9.04
N ILE A 92 -17.04 24.25 -10.28
CA ILE A 92 -17.06 25.11 -11.48
C ILE A 92 -18.38 25.86 -11.60
N GLU A 93 -19.48 25.22 -11.25
CA GLU A 93 -20.81 25.82 -11.37
C GLU A 93 -21.04 26.95 -10.36
N GLN A 94 -20.23 27.04 -9.35
CA GLN A 94 -20.33 28.12 -8.37
C GLN A 94 -19.51 29.33 -8.80
#